data_099e768f253d72a9dea889ba84896190
#
_entry.id   099e768f253d72a9dea889ba84896190
#
_cell.length_a   1.000
_cell.length_b   1.000
_cell.length_c   1.000
_cell.angle_alpha   90.00
_cell.angle_beta   90.00
_cell.angle_gamma   90.00
#
_symmetry.space_group_name_H-M   'P 1'
#
loop_
_entity.id
_entity.type
_entity.pdbx_description
1 polymer ?
#
loop_
_entity_poly.entity_id
_entity_poly.type
_entity_poly.pdbx_seq_one_letter_code
_entity_poly.pdbx_strand_id
1 'polypeptide(L)'
;MHRGRIALACSVGFVALCGLGWALAGNVQVAPPVHPVTAAVAAGKHFRIEGPHGVIHVWVPPSYHAETGATILYLHGYFDDADSSYIGHRLPEQFAMSALNAIFIVPETPSAQKTPLNYPNLGQLLQLVEDKTGYSRGMALTVVVGHSGAFRTIDAWLDEALVDTIVSIDSMYGNEEQIEAWYKASPRHRLITVGEDTLFYNEQLLRTLPDMVVIDRIPPTYDTWPPEARLAHALYIRAQFMHMPLVTDGIVLPALLRLLPVELLADEPWQQPLGGLPLAPDAAVDAPSD
;
A
#
# COMPACT_ATOMS: atom_id res chain seq x y z
N MET A 1 51.51 71.95 46.37
CA MET A 1 52.79 71.45 46.79
C MET A 1 53.00 70.01 46.37
N HIS A 2 54.02 69.80 45.57
CA HIS A 2 54.82 68.60 45.30
C HIS A 2 54.12 67.38 44.62
N ARG A 3 54.49 67.19 43.40
CA ARG A 3 55.58 66.36 42.83
C ARG A 3 55.28 64.86 43.01
N GLY A 4 55.25 63.97 42.07
CA GLY A 4 55.92 63.88 40.78
C GLY A 4 56.28 62.41 40.52
N ARG A 5 56.46 62.09 39.28
CA ARG A 5 57.22 60.98 38.65
C ARG A 5 56.53 59.60 38.54
N ILE A 6 56.12 59.20 37.32
CA ILE A 6 56.92 58.59 36.23
C ILE A 6 57.64 57.31 36.62
N ALA A 7 57.24 56.19 36.04
CA ALA A 7 57.98 55.09 35.44
C ALA A 7 57.02 54.15 34.76
N LEU A 8 57.07 54.05 33.63
CA LEU A 8 57.58 53.49 32.39
C LEU A 8 58.03 52.03 32.44
N ALA A 9 57.52 51.29 31.45
CA ALA A 9 58.00 50.06 30.83
C ALA A 9 57.80 48.76 31.62
N CYS A 10 57.20 47.74 31.02
CA CYS A 10 57.70 46.94 29.92
C CYS A 10 56.58 46.09 29.36
N SER A 11 56.38 46.25 28.12
CA SER A 11 55.73 45.34 27.19
C SER A 11 56.63 44.11 27.01
N VAL A 12 56.00 42.90 26.97
CA VAL A 12 56.40 41.73 26.20
C VAL A 12 55.14 40.80 26.27
N GLY A 13 54.32 40.69 25.30
CA GLY A 13 54.47 39.76 24.22
C GLY A 13 53.97 38.38 24.66
N PHE A 14 52.59 38.19 24.64
CA PHE A 14 51.98 36.85 24.50
C PHE A 14 50.93 36.96 23.43
N VAL A 15 51.41 37.01 22.20
CA VAL A 15 50.56 36.80 21.01
C VAL A 15 50.92 35.43 20.44
N ALA A 16 49.90 34.72 20.01
CA ALA A 16 49.93 33.51 19.19
C ALA A 16 50.26 32.20 19.91
N LEU A 17 49.18 31.46 20.19
CA LEU A 17 49.10 30.02 20.00
C LEU A 17 47.69 29.50 20.40
N CYS A 18 46.62 30.17 19.98
CA CYS A 18 45.24 29.64 20.07
C CYS A 18 44.49 29.74 18.71
N GLY A 19 45.19 29.45 17.63
CA GLY A 19 44.65 29.64 16.28
C GLY A 19 44.76 28.43 15.36
N LEU A 20 44.85 27.19 15.87
CA LEU A 20 44.97 26.02 14.96
C LEU A 20 44.24 24.77 15.49
N GLY A 21 43.15 24.94 16.19
CA GLY A 21 42.36 23.80 16.73
C GLY A 21 40.92 23.67 16.22
N TRP A 22 40.44 24.52 15.30
CA TRP A 22 39.03 24.54 14.90
C TRP A 22 38.77 24.16 13.45
N ALA A 23 39.67 23.54 12.74
CA ALA A 23 39.52 23.26 11.31
C ALA A 23 39.35 21.77 10.97
N LEU A 24 39.03 20.89 11.89
CA LEU A 24 38.77 19.47 11.60
C LEU A 24 37.56 18.86 12.34
N ALA A 25 36.63 19.66 12.83
CA ALA A 25 35.30 19.17 13.09
C ALA A 25 34.56 19.18 11.76
N GLY A 26 34.85 18.22 10.88
CA GLY A 26 34.01 17.94 9.74
C GLY A 26 32.60 17.75 10.26
N ASN A 27 31.63 18.57 9.78
CA ASN A 27 30.23 18.34 10.00
C ASN A 27 29.90 16.95 9.43
N VAL A 28 29.90 15.93 10.28
CA VAL A 28 29.30 14.65 9.98
C VAL A 28 27.81 14.97 9.90
N GLN A 29 27.35 15.25 8.69
CA GLN A 29 25.92 15.36 8.40
C GLN A 29 25.37 13.96 8.58
N VAL A 30 24.84 13.66 9.77
CA VAL A 30 24.09 12.43 10.01
C VAL A 30 22.85 12.57 9.14
N ALA A 31 22.77 11.73 8.10
CA ALA A 31 21.56 11.68 7.28
C ALA A 31 20.35 11.45 8.21
N PRO A 32 19.23 12.16 7.98
CA PRO A 32 18.04 11.92 8.78
C PRO A 32 17.65 10.44 8.72
N PRO A 33 17.16 9.87 9.82
CA PRO A 33 16.77 8.47 9.83
C PRO A 33 15.73 8.22 8.74
N VAL A 34 15.99 7.25 7.87
CA VAL A 34 15.06 6.84 6.82
C VAL A 34 13.81 6.28 7.50
N HIS A 35 12.64 6.75 7.06
CA HIS A 35 11.38 6.23 7.61
C HIS A 35 11.34 4.72 7.40
N PRO A 36 10.99 3.93 8.41
CA PRO A 36 11.04 2.47 8.33
C PRO A 36 10.27 1.88 7.12
N VAL A 37 9.10 2.44 6.75
CA VAL A 37 8.35 2.01 5.53
C VAL A 37 9.20 2.17 4.28
N THR A 38 9.88 3.32 4.13
CA THR A 38 10.77 3.58 2.98
C THR A 38 11.93 2.58 2.96
N ALA A 39 12.48 2.22 4.12
CA ALA A 39 13.51 1.20 4.21
C ALA A 39 12.99 -0.19 3.81
N ALA A 40 11.78 -0.55 4.23
CA ALA A 40 11.14 -1.82 3.86
C ALA A 40 10.84 -1.90 2.36
N VAL A 41 10.35 -0.81 1.77
CA VAL A 41 10.14 -0.73 0.31
C VAL A 41 11.45 -0.91 -0.44
N ALA A 42 12.51 -0.21 -0.03
CA ALA A 42 13.83 -0.28 -0.67
C ALA A 42 14.51 -1.65 -0.51
N ALA A 43 14.21 -2.40 0.55
CA ALA A 43 14.72 -3.74 0.77
C ALA A 43 14.01 -4.80 -0.08
N GLY A 44 12.78 -4.54 -0.53
CA GLY A 44 12.03 -5.42 -1.42
C GLY A 44 12.55 -5.38 -2.86
N LYS A 45 12.03 -6.28 -3.69
CA LYS A 45 12.31 -6.28 -5.12
C LYS A 45 11.12 -5.77 -5.89
N HIS A 46 11.37 -4.82 -6.77
CA HIS A 46 10.36 -4.28 -7.66
C HIS A 46 10.68 -4.65 -9.11
N PHE A 47 9.67 -5.12 -9.83
CA PHE A 47 9.72 -5.39 -11.26
C PHE A 47 8.63 -4.57 -11.94
N ARG A 48 8.99 -3.86 -13.00
CA ARG A 48 8.05 -3.25 -13.92
C ARG A 48 8.17 -4.01 -15.25
N ILE A 49 7.09 -4.70 -15.61
CA ILE A 49 7.03 -5.62 -16.74
C ILE A 49 6.19 -4.98 -17.86
N GLU A 50 6.78 -4.85 -19.04
CA GLU A 50 6.03 -4.53 -20.25
C GLU A 50 5.32 -5.81 -20.73
N GLY A 51 4.05 -5.94 -20.38
CA GLY A 51 3.22 -7.09 -20.74
C GLY A 51 2.51 -6.90 -22.10
N PRO A 52 1.91 -7.96 -22.66
CA PRO A 52 1.21 -7.90 -23.94
C PRO A 52 -0.08 -7.06 -23.90
N HIS A 53 -0.61 -6.81 -22.72
CA HIS A 53 -1.87 -6.10 -22.51
C HIS A 53 -1.74 -4.89 -21.56
N GLY A 54 -0.53 -4.39 -21.39
CA GLY A 54 -0.22 -3.25 -20.53
C GLY A 54 0.83 -3.57 -19.48
N VAL A 55 1.18 -2.58 -18.70
CA VAL A 55 2.21 -2.65 -17.68
C VAL A 55 1.76 -3.51 -16.49
N ILE A 56 2.70 -4.20 -15.87
CA ILE A 56 2.48 -4.92 -14.61
C ILE A 56 3.60 -4.52 -13.65
N HIS A 57 3.24 -4.01 -12.48
CA HIS A 57 4.19 -3.88 -11.38
C HIS A 57 4.11 -5.10 -10.47
N VAL A 58 5.26 -5.57 -10.03
CA VAL A 58 5.37 -6.64 -9.03
C VAL A 58 6.31 -6.18 -7.94
N TRP A 59 5.84 -6.22 -6.69
CA TRP A 59 6.68 -5.96 -5.54
C TRP A 59 6.72 -7.19 -4.63
N VAL A 60 7.93 -7.60 -4.24
CA VAL A 60 8.17 -8.79 -3.43
C VAL A 60 8.96 -8.37 -2.18
N PRO A 61 8.46 -8.59 -0.98
CA PRO A 61 9.19 -8.29 0.24
C PRO A 61 10.45 -9.15 0.36
N PRO A 62 11.50 -8.69 1.08
CA PRO A 62 12.80 -9.35 1.10
C PRO A 62 12.78 -10.77 1.67
N SER A 63 11.81 -11.07 2.54
CA SER A 63 11.68 -12.38 3.18
C SER A 63 10.48 -13.18 2.67
N TYR A 64 10.05 -12.92 1.43
CA TYR A 64 8.94 -13.68 0.83
C TYR A 64 9.28 -15.16 0.65
N HIS A 65 8.35 -16.02 1.03
CA HIS A 65 8.39 -17.47 0.78
C HIS A 65 7.03 -17.95 0.29
N ALA A 66 7.03 -18.58 -0.87
CA ALA A 66 5.81 -18.93 -1.60
C ALA A 66 4.96 -20.00 -0.90
N GLU A 67 5.58 -20.89 -0.13
CA GLU A 67 4.90 -22.02 0.52
C GLU A 67 3.81 -21.58 1.51
N THR A 68 4.02 -20.46 2.21
CA THR A 68 3.07 -19.89 3.16
C THR A 68 2.60 -18.50 2.74
N GLY A 69 3.12 -18.00 1.62
CA GLY A 69 2.82 -16.68 1.10
C GLY A 69 1.50 -16.62 0.35
N ALA A 70 0.96 -15.43 0.25
CA ALA A 70 -0.19 -15.09 -0.58
C ALA A 70 0.23 -14.44 -1.91
N THR A 71 -0.72 -14.41 -2.84
CA THR A 71 -0.65 -13.54 -4.03
C THR A 71 -1.73 -12.49 -3.91
N ILE A 72 -1.35 -11.23 -3.93
CA ILE A 72 -2.27 -10.10 -3.80
C ILE A 72 -2.21 -9.26 -5.07
N LEU A 73 -3.33 -9.15 -5.77
CA LEU A 73 -3.47 -8.33 -6.96
C LEU A 73 -4.23 -7.06 -6.59
N TYR A 74 -3.66 -5.89 -6.88
CA TYR A 74 -4.34 -4.61 -6.77
C TYR A 74 -4.74 -4.12 -8.16
N LEU A 75 -6.04 -3.87 -8.34
CA LEU A 75 -6.65 -3.44 -9.59
C LEU A 75 -7.08 -1.98 -9.45
N HIS A 76 -6.53 -1.09 -10.27
CA HIS A 76 -6.87 0.33 -10.26
C HIS A 76 -8.24 0.61 -10.92
N GLY A 77 -8.79 1.77 -10.65
CA GLY A 77 -10.05 2.25 -11.22
C GLY A 77 -9.92 2.89 -12.59
N TYR A 78 -11.03 3.46 -13.07
CA TYR A 78 -11.03 4.26 -14.30
C TYR A 78 -10.23 5.56 -14.13
N PHE A 79 -9.80 6.13 -15.27
CA PHE A 79 -9.01 7.36 -15.37
C PHE A 79 -7.59 7.26 -14.78
N ASP A 80 -7.13 6.03 -14.57
CA ASP A 80 -5.80 5.72 -14.07
C ASP A 80 -5.13 4.65 -14.95
N ASP A 81 -3.87 4.39 -14.70
CA ASP A 81 -3.07 3.32 -15.30
C ASP A 81 -2.20 2.66 -14.23
N ALA A 82 -1.55 1.56 -14.55
CA ALA A 82 -0.76 0.81 -13.58
C ALA A 82 0.41 1.63 -13.01
N ASP A 83 1.12 2.42 -13.84
CA ASP A 83 2.24 3.26 -13.40
C ASP A 83 1.76 4.37 -12.46
N SER A 84 0.71 5.10 -12.86
CA SER A 84 0.13 6.21 -12.09
C SER A 84 -0.43 5.74 -10.76
N SER A 85 -1.15 4.61 -10.75
CA SER A 85 -1.66 4.01 -9.52
C SER A 85 -0.54 3.52 -8.60
N TYR A 86 0.48 2.86 -9.16
CA TYR A 86 1.59 2.33 -8.37
C TYR A 86 2.31 3.42 -7.59
N ILE A 87 2.51 4.59 -8.24
CA ILE A 87 3.18 5.75 -7.65
C ILE A 87 2.19 6.62 -6.86
N GLY A 88 1.08 7.03 -7.48
CA GLY A 88 0.14 7.99 -6.90
C GLY A 88 -0.64 7.46 -5.70
N HIS A 89 -0.99 6.17 -5.70
CA HIS A 89 -1.58 5.54 -4.53
C HIS A 89 -0.51 5.04 -3.53
N ARG A 90 0.77 5.24 -3.82
CA ARG A 90 1.88 4.84 -2.94
C ARG A 90 1.78 3.36 -2.55
N LEU A 91 1.47 2.51 -3.52
CA LEU A 91 1.19 1.10 -3.29
C LEU A 91 2.35 0.34 -2.64
N PRO A 92 3.63 0.54 -3.02
CA PRO A 92 4.75 -0.13 -2.37
C PRO A 92 4.81 0.12 -0.86
N GLU A 93 4.57 1.37 -0.44
CA GLU A 93 4.54 1.74 0.98
C GLU A 93 3.36 1.07 1.69
N GLN A 94 2.18 1.06 1.08
CA GLN A 94 0.99 0.43 1.65
C GLN A 94 1.15 -1.09 1.76
N PHE A 95 1.77 -1.72 0.76
CA PHE A 95 2.10 -3.14 0.80
C PHE A 95 3.13 -3.43 1.90
N ALA A 96 4.20 -2.64 2.00
CA ALA A 96 5.19 -2.77 3.06
C ALA A 96 4.56 -2.58 4.46
N MET A 97 3.62 -1.63 4.61
CA MET A 97 2.88 -1.42 5.87
C MET A 97 2.01 -2.62 6.25
N SER A 98 1.54 -3.40 5.31
CA SER A 98 0.78 -4.61 5.62
C SER A 98 1.66 -5.67 6.29
N ALA A 99 2.97 -5.68 6.05
CA ALA A 99 3.95 -6.66 6.52
C ALA A 99 3.59 -8.11 6.19
N LEU A 100 2.77 -8.35 5.16
CA LEU A 100 2.32 -9.68 4.79
C LEU A 100 3.41 -10.45 4.02
N ASN A 101 3.49 -11.74 4.26
CA ASN A 101 4.19 -12.67 3.37
C ASN A 101 3.38 -12.82 2.08
N ALA A 102 3.57 -11.89 1.14
CA ALA A 102 2.83 -11.89 -0.12
C ALA A 102 3.67 -11.34 -1.27
N ILE A 103 3.44 -11.86 -2.47
CA ILE A 103 3.80 -11.18 -3.71
C ILE A 103 2.66 -10.24 -4.07
N PHE A 104 2.99 -8.97 -4.34
CA PHE A 104 2.01 -7.95 -4.71
C PHE A 104 2.14 -7.61 -6.18
N ILE A 105 1.01 -7.67 -6.90
CA ILE A 105 0.94 -7.50 -8.35
C ILE A 105 -0.05 -6.38 -8.67
N VAL A 106 0.35 -5.44 -9.51
CA VAL A 106 -0.49 -4.32 -9.96
C VAL A 106 -0.49 -4.34 -11.49
N PRO A 107 -1.44 -5.06 -12.11
CA PRO A 107 -1.55 -5.10 -13.56
C PRO A 107 -2.30 -3.89 -14.08
N GLU A 108 -2.10 -3.56 -15.34
CA GLU A 108 -2.95 -2.64 -16.07
C GLU A 108 -4.40 -3.13 -16.09
N THR A 109 -5.34 -2.24 -15.82
CA THR A 109 -6.79 -2.47 -15.87
C THR A 109 -7.47 -1.48 -16.82
N PRO A 110 -8.74 -1.68 -17.20
CA PRO A 110 -9.42 -0.75 -18.09
C PRO A 110 -9.47 0.68 -17.52
N SER A 111 -8.95 1.63 -18.26
CA SER A 111 -8.98 3.05 -17.87
C SER A 111 -10.33 3.75 -18.07
N ALA A 112 -11.32 3.06 -18.67
CA ALA A 112 -12.67 3.57 -18.88
C ALA A 112 -13.68 2.43 -19.12
N GLN A 113 -14.98 2.74 -18.95
CA GLN A 113 -16.07 1.77 -19.07
C GLN A 113 -16.07 0.98 -20.38
N LYS A 114 -15.64 1.59 -21.49
CA LYS A 114 -15.68 0.97 -22.83
C LYS A 114 -14.31 0.42 -23.26
N THR A 115 -13.26 0.61 -22.46
CA THR A 115 -11.94 0.05 -22.76
C THR A 115 -11.99 -1.47 -22.62
N PRO A 116 -11.42 -2.26 -23.53
CA PRO A 116 -11.29 -3.72 -23.37
C PRO A 116 -10.57 -4.09 -22.08
N LEU A 117 -10.83 -5.29 -21.57
CA LEU A 117 -10.06 -5.84 -20.44
C LEU A 117 -8.63 -6.09 -20.86
N ASN A 118 -7.68 -5.65 -20.04
CA ASN A 118 -6.25 -5.83 -20.30
C ASN A 118 -5.84 -7.29 -20.09
N TYR A 119 -6.13 -7.84 -18.92
CA TYR A 119 -5.78 -9.21 -18.54
C TYR A 119 -7.05 -10.00 -18.16
N PRO A 120 -7.83 -10.50 -19.16
CA PRO A 120 -9.10 -11.18 -18.88
C PRO A 120 -8.90 -12.57 -18.25
N ASN A 121 -7.70 -13.16 -18.31
CA ASN A 121 -7.40 -14.47 -17.74
C ASN A 121 -6.34 -14.33 -16.65
N LEU A 122 -6.73 -14.58 -15.41
CA LEU A 122 -5.86 -14.47 -14.23
C LEU A 122 -4.72 -15.48 -14.26
N GLY A 123 -4.97 -16.72 -14.68
CA GLY A 123 -3.94 -17.76 -14.73
C GLY A 123 -2.82 -17.40 -15.70
N GLN A 124 -3.14 -16.80 -16.86
CA GLN A 124 -2.13 -16.34 -17.82
C GLN A 124 -1.34 -15.14 -17.28
N LEU A 125 -1.98 -14.22 -16.57
CA LEU A 125 -1.30 -13.11 -15.92
C LEU A 125 -0.28 -13.63 -14.87
N LEU A 126 -0.70 -14.54 -14.01
CA LEU A 126 0.18 -15.11 -12.98
C LEU A 126 1.36 -15.88 -13.58
N GLN A 127 1.12 -16.65 -14.64
CA GLN A 127 2.20 -17.34 -15.37
C GLN A 127 3.20 -16.35 -15.98
N LEU A 128 2.70 -15.26 -16.59
CA LEU A 128 3.56 -14.22 -17.14
C LEU A 128 4.42 -13.56 -16.04
N VAL A 129 3.85 -13.29 -14.87
CA VAL A 129 4.59 -12.73 -13.73
C VAL A 129 5.68 -13.70 -13.29
N GLU A 130 5.38 -14.99 -13.13
CA GLU A 130 6.38 -16.00 -12.75
C GLU A 130 7.51 -16.09 -13.77
N ASP A 131 7.19 -16.17 -15.08
CA ASP A 131 8.17 -16.23 -16.16
C ASP A 131 9.10 -15.01 -16.19
N LYS A 132 8.60 -13.83 -15.83
CA LYS A 132 9.37 -12.57 -15.89
C LYS A 132 10.15 -12.27 -14.63
N THR A 133 9.68 -12.73 -13.47
CA THR A 133 10.30 -12.39 -12.18
C THR A 133 11.07 -13.53 -11.54
N GLY A 134 10.75 -14.76 -11.91
CA GLY A 134 11.25 -15.98 -11.24
C GLY A 134 10.59 -16.25 -9.90
N TYR A 135 9.55 -15.45 -9.51
CA TYR A 135 8.78 -15.66 -8.29
C TYR A 135 7.48 -16.35 -8.64
N SER A 136 7.27 -17.54 -8.08
CA SER A 136 5.98 -18.22 -8.16
C SER A 136 4.96 -17.57 -7.26
N ARG A 137 3.69 -17.72 -7.64
CA ARG A 137 2.59 -17.27 -6.79
C ARG A 137 2.62 -17.93 -5.42
N GLY A 138 2.14 -17.22 -4.41
CA GLY A 138 1.96 -17.77 -3.07
C GLY A 138 0.91 -18.89 -3.05
N MET A 139 1.15 -19.92 -2.24
CA MET A 139 0.29 -21.09 -2.14
C MET A 139 -0.84 -20.94 -1.12
N ALA A 140 -0.76 -19.94 -0.22
CA ALA A 140 -1.76 -19.75 0.84
C ALA A 140 -3.08 -19.23 0.30
N LEU A 141 -3.08 -18.07 -0.34
CA LEU A 141 -4.28 -17.39 -0.86
C LEU A 141 -3.95 -16.60 -2.14
N THR A 142 -4.96 -16.49 -3.01
CA THR A 142 -5.00 -15.46 -4.05
C THR A 142 -6.08 -14.44 -3.71
N VAL A 143 -5.67 -13.20 -3.56
CA VAL A 143 -6.52 -12.08 -3.15
C VAL A 143 -6.60 -11.06 -4.26
N VAL A 144 -7.80 -10.69 -4.65
CA VAL A 144 -8.05 -9.62 -5.61
C VAL A 144 -8.58 -8.40 -4.86
N VAL A 145 -7.83 -7.31 -4.90
CA VAL A 145 -8.20 -6.02 -4.33
C VAL A 145 -8.54 -5.09 -5.48
N GLY A 146 -9.77 -4.65 -5.58
CA GLY A 146 -10.20 -3.74 -6.64
C GLY A 146 -10.69 -2.42 -6.11
N HIS A 147 -10.31 -1.33 -6.79
CA HIS A 147 -10.79 0.02 -6.52
C HIS A 147 -11.64 0.53 -7.68
N SER A 148 -12.81 1.12 -7.36
CA SER A 148 -13.62 1.85 -8.35
C SER A 148 -13.95 1.01 -9.60
N GLY A 149 -13.57 1.45 -10.78
CA GLY A 149 -13.80 0.78 -12.07
C GLY A 149 -13.18 -0.61 -12.22
N ALA A 150 -12.40 -1.08 -11.24
CA ALA A 150 -11.82 -2.42 -11.20
C ALA A 150 -12.86 -3.56 -11.20
N PHE A 151 -14.12 -3.27 -10.84
CA PHE A 151 -15.21 -4.28 -10.80
C PHE A 151 -15.30 -5.11 -12.08
N ARG A 152 -15.03 -4.52 -13.26
CA ARG A 152 -15.06 -5.23 -14.53
C ARG A 152 -14.00 -6.33 -14.66
N THR A 153 -12.83 -6.10 -14.14
CA THR A 153 -11.74 -7.10 -14.11
C THR A 153 -12.04 -8.14 -13.05
N ILE A 154 -12.57 -7.73 -11.89
CA ILE A 154 -13.05 -8.67 -10.86
C ILE A 154 -14.08 -9.60 -11.46
N ASP A 155 -15.12 -9.09 -12.13
CA ASP A 155 -16.18 -9.90 -12.73
C ASP A 155 -15.64 -10.93 -13.74
N ALA A 156 -14.65 -10.55 -14.53
CA ALA A 156 -14.02 -11.46 -15.48
C ALA A 156 -13.23 -12.61 -14.81
N TRP A 157 -12.85 -12.44 -13.55
CA TRP A 157 -12.07 -13.42 -12.79
C TRP A 157 -12.90 -14.24 -11.79
N LEU A 158 -14.20 -13.97 -11.66
CA LEU A 158 -15.07 -14.71 -10.72
C LEU A 158 -15.16 -16.20 -11.03
N ASP A 159 -15.07 -16.58 -12.29
CA ASP A 159 -15.11 -17.99 -12.72
C ASP A 159 -13.73 -18.68 -12.58
N GLU A 160 -12.68 -17.96 -12.23
CA GLU A 160 -11.34 -18.50 -12.06
C GLU A 160 -11.24 -19.17 -10.66
N ALA A 161 -11.04 -20.47 -10.62
CA ALA A 161 -10.89 -21.23 -9.35
C ALA A 161 -9.68 -20.78 -8.48
N LEU A 162 -8.95 -19.79 -8.97
CA LEU A 162 -7.76 -19.25 -8.31
C LEU A 162 -8.08 -18.17 -7.27
N VAL A 163 -9.23 -17.51 -7.35
CA VAL A 163 -9.57 -16.38 -6.46
C VAL A 163 -10.17 -16.91 -5.15
N ASP A 164 -9.47 -16.71 -4.04
CA ASP A 164 -9.93 -17.10 -2.70
C ASP A 164 -10.61 -15.94 -1.95
N THR A 165 -10.14 -14.71 -2.17
CA THR A 165 -10.65 -13.54 -1.46
C THR A 165 -10.81 -12.35 -2.42
N ILE A 166 -11.94 -11.66 -2.31
CA ILE A 166 -12.18 -10.37 -2.98
C ILE A 166 -12.23 -9.28 -1.91
N VAL A 167 -11.47 -8.21 -2.13
CA VAL A 167 -11.53 -6.96 -1.37
C VAL A 167 -11.99 -5.86 -2.33
N SER A 168 -13.27 -5.51 -2.26
CA SER A 168 -13.90 -4.48 -3.10
C SER A 168 -13.84 -3.14 -2.37
N ILE A 169 -12.95 -2.24 -2.80
CA ILE A 169 -12.82 -0.90 -2.26
C ILE A 169 -13.55 0.06 -3.20
N ASP A 170 -14.76 0.42 -2.81
CA ASP A 170 -15.64 1.28 -3.62
C ASP A 170 -15.74 0.82 -5.09
N SER A 171 -15.79 -0.51 -5.27
CA SER A 171 -15.71 -1.19 -6.57
C SER A 171 -16.90 -2.14 -6.81
N MET A 172 -18.09 -1.76 -6.32
CA MET A 172 -19.32 -2.50 -6.52
C MET A 172 -20.33 -1.63 -7.27
N TYR A 173 -20.38 -1.80 -8.60
CA TYR A 173 -21.19 -0.98 -9.48
C TYR A 173 -22.19 -1.84 -10.29
N GLY A 174 -23.14 -2.48 -9.61
CA GLY A 174 -24.19 -3.29 -10.23
C GLY A 174 -23.76 -4.73 -10.54
N ASN A 175 -22.72 -5.22 -9.86
CA ASN A 175 -22.21 -6.60 -9.95
C ASN A 175 -22.43 -7.41 -8.67
N GLU A 176 -23.32 -6.95 -7.80
CA GLU A 176 -23.62 -7.60 -6.53
C GLU A 176 -24.15 -9.03 -6.67
N GLU A 177 -24.96 -9.30 -7.72
CA GLU A 177 -25.47 -10.66 -7.98
C GLU A 177 -24.33 -11.62 -8.37
N GLN A 178 -23.38 -11.18 -9.19
CA GLN A 178 -22.22 -11.97 -9.59
C GLN A 178 -21.29 -12.23 -8.40
N ILE A 179 -21.04 -11.22 -7.59
CA ILE A 179 -20.23 -11.34 -6.35
C ILE A 179 -20.91 -12.27 -5.35
N GLU A 180 -22.23 -12.15 -5.17
CA GLU A 180 -23.01 -13.04 -4.31
C GLU A 180 -22.91 -14.51 -4.78
N ALA A 181 -23.09 -14.74 -6.07
CA ALA A 181 -22.98 -16.07 -6.67
C ALA A 181 -21.59 -16.67 -6.46
N TRP A 182 -20.53 -15.89 -6.72
CA TRP A 182 -19.16 -16.30 -6.45
C TRP A 182 -18.95 -16.62 -4.97
N TYR A 183 -19.36 -15.73 -4.07
CA TYR A 183 -19.21 -15.93 -2.63
C TYR A 183 -19.87 -17.24 -2.16
N LYS A 184 -21.07 -17.52 -2.62
CA LYS A 184 -21.83 -18.74 -2.28
C LYS A 184 -21.31 -20.02 -2.93
N ALA A 185 -20.50 -19.91 -3.99
CA ALA A 185 -19.98 -21.09 -4.71
C ALA A 185 -18.95 -21.89 -3.89
N SER A 186 -18.31 -21.29 -2.89
CA SER A 186 -17.35 -22.00 -2.05
C SER A 186 -17.33 -21.48 -0.61
N PRO A 187 -17.29 -22.38 0.39
CA PRO A 187 -17.12 -21.97 1.79
C PRO A 187 -15.73 -21.38 2.08
N ARG A 188 -14.78 -21.50 1.16
CA ARG A 188 -13.45 -20.88 1.28
C ARG A 188 -13.41 -19.44 0.80
N HIS A 189 -14.41 -19.02 -0.01
CA HIS A 189 -14.47 -17.67 -0.52
C HIS A 189 -14.69 -16.68 0.62
N ARG A 190 -13.93 -15.61 0.57
CA ARG A 190 -14.03 -14.50 1.51
C ARG A 190 -14.27 -13.20 0.76
N LEU A 191 -15.20 -12.40 1.26
CA LEU A 191 -15.56 -11.11 0.69
C LEU A 191 -15.39 -10.01 1.72
N ILE A 192 -14.63 -8.99 1.37
CA ILE A 192 -14.53 -7.75 2.15
C ILE A 192 -14.94 -6.62 1.22
N THR A 193 -15.94 -5.84 1.61
CA THR A 193 -16.39 -4.68 0.85
C THR A 193 -16.27 -3.41 1.68
N VAL A 194 -15.85 -2.33 1.04
CA VAL A 194 -15.81 -0.99 1.62
C VAL A 194 -16.53 -0.08 0.64
N GLY A 195 -17.56 0.63 1.09
CA GLY A 195 -18.37 1.49 0.23
C GLY A 195 -18.45 2.92 0.76
N GLU A 196 -18.25 3.86 -0.16
CA GLU A 196 -18.56 5.28 0.00
C GLU A 196 -19.48 5.70 -1.16
N ASP A 197 -18.98 5.76 -2.39
CA ASP A 197 -19.78 5.97 -3.59
C ASP A 197 -20.68 4.77 -3.92
N THR A 198 -20.26 3.57 -3.52
CA THR A 198 -20.96 2.31 -3.78
C THR A 198 -21.84 1.83 -2.63
N LEU A 199 -22.14 2.70 -1.67
CA LEU A 199 -22.97 2.40 -0.50
C LEU A 199 -24.28 1.69 -0.89
N PHE A 200 -24.97 2.18 -1.91
CA PHE A 200 -26.24 1.62 -2.36
C PHE A 200 -26.14 0.14 -2.75
N TYR A 201 -25.12 -0.24 -3.50
CA TYR A 201 -24.90 -1.61 -3.95
C TYR A 201 -24.46 -2.53 -2.81
N ASN A 202 -23.60 -2.04 -1.90
CA ASN A 202 -23.21 -2.78 -0.72
C ASN A 202 -24.40 -3.06 0.22
N GLU A 203 -25.31 -2.11 0.39
CA GLU A 203 -26.54 -2.29 1.17
C GLU A 203 -27.52 -3.26 0.48
N GLN A 204 -27.50 -3.38 -0.85
CA GLN A 204 -28.26 -4.41 -1.56
C GLN A 204 -27.66 -5.80 -1.29
N LEU A 205 -26.34 -5.95 -1.42
CA LEU A 205 -25.65 -7.19 -1.15
C LEU A 205 -25.85 -7.65 0.30
N LEU A 206 -25.84 -6.73 1.27
CA LEU A 206 -26.13 -7.04 2.68
C LEU A 206 -27.51 -7.69 2.88
N ARG A 207 -28.53 -7.36 2.05
CA ARG A 207 -29.86 -7.96 2.15
C ARG A 207 -29.89 -9.41 1.69
N THR A 208 -29.00 -9.80 0.80
CA THR A 208 -28.91 -11.15 0.24
C THR A 208 -27.89 -12.03 0.96
N LEU A 209 -27.01 -11.43 1.76
CA LEU A 209 -26.01 -12.08 2.61
C LEU A 209 -26.26 -11.73 4.09
N PRO A 210 -27.28 -12.33 4.73
CA PRO A 210 -27.70 -11.95 6.09
C PRO A 210 -26.64 -12.20 7.16
N ASP A 211 -25.67 -13.09 6.89
CA ASP A 211 -24.55 -13.40 7.80
C ASP A 211 -23.34 -12.47 7.61
N MET A 212 -23.46 -11.48 6.71
CA MET A 212 -22.42 -10.47 6.49
C MET A 212 -22.23 -9.62 7.74
N VAL A 213 -21.02 -9.60 8.26
CA VAL A 213 -20.65 -8.72 9.38
C VAL A 213 -20.54 -7.29 8.88
N VAL A 214 -21.10 -6.35 9.63
CA VAL A 214 -21.06 -4.91 9.30
C VAL A 214 -20.23 -4.16 10.34
N ILE A 215 -19.27 -3.37 9.87
CA ILE A 215 -18.44 -2.48 10.68
C ILE A 215 -18.66 -1.04 10.19
N ASP A 216 -18.95 -0.14 11.10
CA ASP A 216 -19.26 1.24 10.72
C ASP A 216 -18.03 2.11 10.42
N ARG A 217 -16.84 1.66 10.79
CA ARG A 217 -15.60 2.46 10.63
C ARG A 217 -14.37 1.58 10.53
N ILE A 218 -13.39 2.03 9.74
CA ILE A 218 -12.02 1.53 9.81
C ILE A 218 -11.46 1.88 11.19
N PRO A 219 -10.92 0.93 11.96
CA PRO A 219 -10.38 1.21 13.28
C PRO A 219 -9.07 2.02 13.20
N PRO A 220 -8.68 2.72 14.29
CA PRO A 220 -7.51 3.58 14.30
C PRO A 220 -6.17 2.83 14.25
N THR A 221 -6.14 1.54 14.60
CA THR A 221 -4.94 0.69 14.58
C THR A 221 -5.28 -0.71 14.09
N TYR A 222 -4.29 -1.45 13.56
CA TYR A 222 -4.50 -2.79 12.99
C TYR A 222 -4.91 -3.85 14.02
N ASP A 223 -4.54 -3.69 15.27
CA ASP A 223 -4.86 -4.60 16.37
C ASP A 223 -6.25 -4.35 16.96
N THR A 224 -6.88 -3.22 16.67
CA THR A 224 -8.19 -2.85 17.19
C THR A 224 -9.38 -3.30 16.32
N TRP A 225 -9.14 -4.09 15.28
CA TRP A 225 -10.23 -4.75 14.58
C TRP A 225 -11.02 -5.65 15.54
N PRO A 226 -12.36 -5.54 15.57
CA PRO A 226 -13.16 -6.42 16.39
C PRO A 226 -13.01 -7.88 15.93
N PRO A 227 -13.06 -8.86 16.84
CA PRO A 227 -12.87 -10.27 16.51
C PRO A 227 -13.79 -10.78 15.40
N GLU A 228 -15.04 -10.32 15.37
CA GLU A 228 -16.02 -10.66 14.34
C GLU A 228 -15.58 -10.22 12.94
N ALA A 229 -14.93 -9.07 12.79
CA ALA A 229 -14.39 -8.63 11.50
C ALA A 229 -13.23 -9.51 11.02
N ARG A 230 -12.37 -9.94 11.96
CA ARG A 230 -11.24 -10.83 11.62
C ARG A 230 -11.70 -12.21 11.17
N LEU A 231 -12.80 -12.71 11.74
CA LEU A 231 -13.33 -14.04 11.48
C LEU A 231 -14.38 -14.05 10.37
N ALA A 232 -14.89 -12.92 9.94
CA ALA A 232 -15.93 -12.81 8.94
C ALA A 232 -15.49 -13.40 7.60
N HIS A 233 -16.33 -14.26 7.01
CA HIS A 233 -16.21 -14.64 5.61
C HIS A 233 -16.78 -13.59 4.68
N ALA A 234 -17.85 -12.90 5.09
CA ALA A 234 -18.37 -11.72 4.42
C ALA A 234 -18.31 -10.53 5.40
N LEU A 235 -17.63 -9.46 5.01
CA LEU A 235 -17.46 -8.25 5.81
C LEU A 235 -17.80 -7.01 4.97
N TYR A 236 -18.69 -6.18 5.47
CA TYR A 236 -18.98 -4.87 4.91
C TYR A 236 -18.54 -3.78 5.87
N ILE A 237 -17.77 -2.82 5.37
CA ILE A 237 -17.27 -1.68 6.14
C ILE A 237 -17.86 -0.41 5.55
N ARG A 238 -18.65 0.30 6.36
CA ARG A 238 -19.09 1.66 6.04
C ARG A 238 -17.92 2.60 6.26
N ALA A 239 -17.31 3.08 5.19
CA ALA A 239 -16.10 3.89 5.30
C ALA A 239 -16.40 5.32 5.78
N GLN A 240 -15.49 5.84 6.59
CA GLN A 240 -15.45 7.26 6.96
C GLN A 240 -14.52 8.08 6.05
N PHE A 241 -14.10 7.53 4.93
CA PHE A 241 -13.18 8.13 3.96
C PHE A 241 -13.90 8.29 2.63
N MET A 242 -13.56 9.34 1.91
CA MET A 242 -14.02 9.57 0.53
C MET A 242 -13.35 8.61 -0.45
N HIS A 243 -13.87 8.53 -1.66
CA HIS A 243 -13.49 7.57 -2.71
C HIS A 243 -11.97 7.43 -2.90
N MET A 244 -11.25 8.51 -3.21
CA MET A 244 -9.80 8.45 -3.42
C MET A 244 -8.98 8.23 -2.13
N PRO A 245 -9.25 8.90 -1.01
CA PRO A 245 -8.61 8.60 0.28
C PRO A 245 -8.66 7.14 0.71
N LEU A 246 -9.65 6.36 0.26
CA LEU A 246 -9.68 4.91 0.52
C LEU A 246 -8.42 4.19 0.04
N VAL A 247 -7.74 4.70 -0.99
CA VAL A 247 -6.57 4.04 -1.59
C VAL A 247 -5.31 4.90 -1.61
N THR A 248 -5.39 6.21 -1.32
CA THR A 248 -4.23 7.12 -1.40
C THR A 248 -3.61 7.48 -0.05
N ASP A 249 -4.39 7.50 1.04
CA ASP A 249 -3.94 8.02 2.33
C ASP A 249 -3.05 7.05 3.12
N GLY A 250 -2.95 5.79 2.68
CA GLY A 250 -2.16 4.78 3.38
C GLY A 250 -2.79 4.30 4.68
N ILE A 251 -4.11 4.42 4.82
CA ILE A 251 -4.87 4.02 6.01
C ILE A 251 -5.70 2.77 5.72
N VAL A 252 -6.58 2.86 4.75
CA VAL A 252 -7.60 1.84 4.50
C VAL A 252 -6.99 0.58 3.90
N LEU A 253 -6.26 0.69 2.79
CA LEU A 253 -5.71 -0.47 2.10
C LEU A 253 -4.82 -1.34 3.02
N PRO A 254 -3.82 -0.81 3.75
CA PRO A 254 -3.03 -1.65 4.66
C PRO A 254 -3.86 -2.20 5.83
N ALA A 255 -4.89 -1.48 6.30
CA ALA A 255 -5.79 -2.00 7.33
C ALA A 255 -6.61 -3.20 6.85
N LEU A 256 -7.12 -3.16 5.62
CA LEU A 256 -7.85 -4.27 5.00
C LEU A 256 -6.93 -5.47 4.74
N LEU A 257 -5.72 -5.23 4.25
CA LEU A 257 -4.72 -6.28 4.04
C LEU A 257 -4.40 -7.01 5.35
N ARG A 258 -4.36 -6.30 6.47
CA ARG A 258 -4.13 -6.88 7.81
C ARG A 258 -5.29 -7.72 8.35
N LEU A 259 -6.45 -7.71 7.71
CA LEU A 259 -7.54 -8.64 8.00
C LEU A 259 -7.35 -10.01 7.32
N LEU A 260 -6.47 -10.10 6.33
CA LEU A 260 -6.24 -11.35 5.61
C LEU A 260 -5.53 -12.37 6.50
N PRO A 261 -5.91 -13.66 6.46
CA PRO A 261 -5.23 -14.73 7.20
C PRO A 261 -3.93 -15.13 6.50
N VAL A 262 -3.03 -14.19 6.35
CA VAL A 262 -1.71 -14.34 5.72
C VAL A 262 -0.64 -14.14 6.78
N GLU A 263 0.44 -14.90 6.70
CA GLU A 263 1.59 -14.79 7.58
C GLU A 263 2.18 -13.38 7.56
N LEU A 264 2.62 -12.90 8.72
CA LEU A 264 3.32 -11.63 8.86
C LEU A 264 4.83 -11.86 8.84
N LEU A 265 5.54 -11.09 8.04
CA LEU A 265 7.01 -11.15 7.93
C LEU A 265 7.75 -10.41 9.05
N ALA A 266 7.06 -9.59 9.83
CA ALA A 266 7.62 -8.84 10.94
C ALA A 266 7.00 -9.30 12.26
N ASP A 267 7.84 -9.57 13.26
CA ASP A 267 7.40 -9.96 14.61
C ASP A 267 6.63 -8.85 15.32
N GLU A 268 6.95 -7.60 15.03
CA GLU A 268 6.18 -6.45 15.44
C GLU A 268 5.59 -5.79 14.19
N PRO A 269 4.33 -6.09 13.86
CA PRO A 269 3.62 -5.32 12.88
C PRO A 269 3.64 -3.87 13.33
N TRP A 270 3.93 -2.98 12.39
CA TRP A 270 3.92 -1.54 12.58
C TRP A 270 2.67 -1.11 13.35
N GLN A 271 2.79 -1.00 14.68
CA GLN A 271 1.73 -0.55 15.57
C GLN A 271 1.54 0.97 15.46
N GLN A 272 1.81 1.52 14.30
CA GLN A 272 1.53 2.93 14.11
C GLN A 272 0.01 3.13 14.13
N PRO A 273 -0.48 4.12 14.85
CA PRO A 273 -1.83 4.58 14.64
C PRO A 273 -2.02 4.80 13.14
N LEU A 274 -3.19 4.46 12.61
CA LEU A 274 -3.54 4.75 11.22
C LEU A 274 -3.52 6.29 11.01
N GLY A 275 -2.33 6.86 11.06
CA GLY A 275 -2.08 8.28 10.81
C GLY A 275 -1.78 8.58 9.35
N GLY A 276 -1.95 7.56 8.51
CA GLY A 276 -1.58 7.67 7.10
C GLY A 276 -0.06 7.61 6.88
N LEU A 277 0.31 7.56 5.62
CA LEU A 277 1.70 7.75 5.22
C LEU A 277 2.08 9.22 5.42
N PRO A 278 3.31 9.53 5.86
CA PRO A 278 3.78 10.90 5.84
C PRO A 278 3.61 11.46 4.42
N LEU A 279 3.16 12.69 4.30
CA LEU A 279 3.04 13.35 3.00
C LEU A 279 4.34 13.12 2.23
N ALA A 280 4.23 12.76 0.95
CA ALA A 280 5.40 12.71 0.09
C ALA A 280 6.09 14.08 0.19
N PRO A 281 7.43 14.18 0.32
CA PRO A 281 8.10 15.46 0.19
C PRO A 281 7.61 16.04 -1.14
N ASP A 282 7.11 17.27 -1.11
CA ASP A 282 6.60 17.95 -2.29
C ASP A 282 7.52 17.64 -3.47
N ALA A 283 7.01 16.92 -4.46
CA ALA A 283 7.68 16.82 -5.73
C ALA A 283 7.84 18.28 -6.17
N ALA A 284 9.08 18.76 -6.17
CA ALA A 284 9.38 20.13 -6.59
C ALA A 284 8.67 20.30 -7.93
N VAL A 285 7.62 21.08 -7.94
CA VAL A 285 6.96 21.49 -9.17
C VAL A 285 8.00 22.35 -9.87
N ASP A 286 8.73 21.73 -10.80
CA ASP A 286 9.55 22.49 -11.73
C ASP A 286 8.61 23.48 -12.41
N ALA A 287 8.66 24.72 -11.93
CA ALA A 287 8.00 25.84 -12.58
C ALA A 287 8.57 25.91 -14.00
N PRO A 288 7.72 26.01 -15.03
CA PRO A 288 8.21 26.24 -16.37
C PRO A 288 9.05 27.52 -16.36
N SER A 289 10.31 27.39 -16.74
CA SER A 289 11.18 28.52 -17.02
C SER A 289 10.62 29.24 -18.27
N ASP A 290 10.21 30.49 -18.10
CA ASP A 290 9.82 31.42 -19.15
C ASP A 290 10.86 31.57 -20.28
#